data_0710a83e6b71aec7dd3129eb96a4d0e8
#
_entry.id   0710a83e6b71aec7dd3129eb96a4d0e8
#
_cell.length_a   1.000
_cell.length_b   1.000
_cell.length_c   1.000
_cell.angle_alpha   90.00
_cell.angle_beta   90.00
_cell.angle_gamma   90.00
#
_symmetry.space_group_name_H-M   'P 1'
#
loop_
_entity.id
_entity.type
_entity.pdbx_description
1 polymer ?
#
loop_
_entity_poly.entity_id
_entity_poly.type
_entity_poly.pdbx_seq_one_letter_code
_entity_poly.pdbx_strand_id
1 'polypeptide(L)'
;MNLPNALTLARIFLVPLLVVVLLTRFEAELVFGVPREVLGAAIFGIAALTDWLDGYLARRRRQVTQLGQLMDPLADKLLITAALVSLVQMGMASAWMVAVILGRELAITVFRSLTYARGVTIPASSLGKVKMVTQVVAILLLILGNQVWLFWALGQVALWLVLIASLWSAMDYYRRFGGILVHSRAAPFEAADRGPEAMGKKRAKAG
;
A
#
# COMPACT_ATOMS: atom_id res chain seq x y z
N MET A 1 -11.19 17.33 15.55
CA MET A 1 -10.56 16.21 14.84
C MET A 1 -11.47 15.00 14.99
N ASN A 2 -11.82 14.33 13.89
CA ASN A 2 -12.62 13.11 13.97
C ASN A 2 -11.73 11.94 14.40
N LEU A 3 -12.29 10.99 15.16
CA LEU A 3 -11.56 9.83 15.70
C LEU A 3 -10.69 9.12 14.64
N PRO A 4 -11.17 8.85 13.38
CA PRO A 4 -10.34 8.24 12.34
C PRO A 4 -9.08 9.05 12.02
N ASN A 5 -9.20 10.37 11.85
CA ASN A 5 -8.03 11.23 11.55
C ASN A 5 -6.99 11.23 12.68
N ALA A 6 -7.44 11.15 13.94
CA ALA A 6 -6.53 11.07 15.09
C ALA A 6 -5.75 9.76 15.09
N LEU A 7 -6.41 8.65 14.73
CA LEU A 7 -5.77 7.33 14.66
C LEU A 7 -4.77 7.24 13.50
N THR A 8 -5.09 7.82 12.33
CA THR A 8 -4.15 7.93 11.20
C THR A 8 -2.92 8.76 11.57
N LEU A 9 -3.10 9.90 12.26
CA LEU A 9 -1.99 10.71 12.76
C LEU A 9 -1.14 9.94 13.77
N ALA A 10 -1.75 9.25 14.72
CA ALA A 10 -1.04 8.42 15.70
C ALA A 10 -0.18 7.37 14.99
N ARG A 11 -0.70 6.72 13.92
CA ARG A 11 0.06 5.76 13.10
C ARG A 11 1.27 6.40 12.45
N ILE A 12 1.14 7.60 11.89
CA ILE A 12 2.27 8.34 11.29
C ILE A 12 3.37 8.57 12.33
N PHE A 13 3.02 8.87 13.58
CA PHE A 13 3.99 9.00 14.68
C PHE A 13 4.57 7.66 15.13
N LEU A 14 3.82 6.56 15.03
CA LEU A 14 4.32 5.22 15.36
C LEU A 14 5.36 4.72 14.35
N VAL A 15 5.35 5.20 13.10
CA VAL A 15 6.33 4.78 12.08
C VAL A 15 7.78 5.12 12.48
N PRO A 16 8.15 6.37 12.78
CA PRO A 16 9.50 6.67 13.21
C PRO A 16 9.87 6.00 14.54
N LEU A 17 8.91 5.86 15.46
CA LEU A 17 9.13 5.13 16.70
C LEU A 17 9.47 3.66 16.44
N LEU A 18 8.76 2.99 15.53
CA LEU A 18 9.04 1.62 15.10
C LEU A 18 10.47 1.49 14.56
N VAL A 19 10.86 2.39 13.65
CA VAL A 19 12.20 2.39 13.04
C VAL A 19 13.28 2.57 14.12
N VAL A 20 13.10 3.52 15.03
CA VAL A 20 14.04 3.75 16.12
C VAL A 20 14.17 2.51 17.02
N VAL A 21 13.05 1.91 17.42
CA VAL A 21 13.06 0.72 18.29
C VAL A 21 13.73 -0.48 17.62
N LEU A 22 13.49 -0.70 16.31
CA LEU A 22 14.05 -1.84 15.59
C LEU A 22 15.54 -1.66 15.24
N LEU A 23 15.96 -0.43 14.89
CA LEU A 23 17.28 -0.18 14.34
C LEU A 23 18.29 0.32 15.36
N THR A 24 17.85 0.93 16.47
CA THR A 24 18.77 1.40 17.49
C THR A 24 19.35 0.19 18.25
N ARG A 25 20.66 0.11 18.26
CA ARG A 25 21.38 -0.84 19.11
C ARG A 25 21.47 -0.22 20.49
N PHE A 26 20.51 -0.53 21.36
CA PHE A 26 20.63 -0.20 22.76
C PHE A 26 21.72 -1.07 23.38
N GLU A 27 22.59 -0.51 24.23
CA GLU A 27 23.65 -1.24 24.94
C GLU A 27 23.09 -2.39 25.81
N ALA A 28 21.85 -2.23 26.30
CA ALA A 28 21.08 -3.33 26.86
C ALA A 28 20.16 -3.92 25.76
N GLU A 29 20.21 -5.25 25.58
CA GLU A 29 19.29 -5.95 24.66
C GLU A 29 17.82 -5.74 25.01
N LEU A 30 17.53 -5.11 26.16
CA LEU A 30 16.22 -4.86 26.73
C LEU A 30 15.90 -3.35 26.73
N VAL A 31 14.80 -2.98 26.15
CA VAL A 31 14.20 -1.64 26.27
C VAL A 31 13.08 -1.73 27.31
N PHE A 32 13.22 -1.04 28.44
CA PHE A 32 12.30 -1.15 29.60
C PHE A 32 12.12 -2.60 30.11
N GLY A 33 13.18 -3.43 30.06
CA GLY A 33 13.12 -4.83 30.51
C GLY A 33 12.45 -5.80 29.54
N VAL A 34 12.12 -5.35 28.31
CA VAL A 34 11.49 -6.16 27.24
C VAL A 34 12.42 -6.21 26.03
N PRO A 35 12.58 -7.37 25.36
CA PRO A 35 13.33 -7.45 24.12
C PRO A 35 12.80 -6.44 23.07
N ARG A 36 13.70 -5.73 22.39
CA ARG A 36 13.35 -4.69 21.40
C ARG A 36 12.47 -5.25 20.27
N GLU A 37 12.64 -6.52 19.92
CA GLU A 37 11.86 -7.21 18.90
C GLU A 37 10.40 -7.36 19.34
N VAL A 38 10.17 -7.69 20.61
CA VAL A 38 8.81 -7.80 21.17
C VAL A 38 8.16 -6.42 21.21
N LEU A 39 8.92 -5.39 21.61
CA LEU A 39 8.40 -4.01 21.59
C LEU A 39 8.12 -3.53 20.17
N GLY A 40 9.02 -3.80 19.22
CA GLY A 40 8.82 -3.49 17.80
C GLY A 40 7.61 -4.22 17.21
N ALA A 41 7.46 -5.51 17.52
CA ALA A 41 6.29 -6.30 17.11
C ALA A 41 4.98 -5.75 17.71
N ALA A 42 5.01 -5.32 18.97
CA ALA A 42 3.85 -4.70 19.63
C ALA A 42 3.47 -3.37 18.97
N ILE A 43 4.45 -2.48 18.71
CA ILE A 43 4.23 -1.19 18.03
C ILE A 43 3.65 -1.41 16.63
N PHE A 44 4.27 -2.31 15.84
CA PHE A 44 3.79 -2.62 14.50
C PHE A 44 2.40 -3.25 14.51
N GLY A 45 2.15 -4.21 15.42
CA GLY A 45 0.87 -4.89 15.56
C GLY A 45 -0.25 -3.93 15.98
N ILE A 46 0.00 -3.03 16.93
CA ILE A 46 -0.96 -2.00 17.35
C ILE A 46 -1.25 -1.07 16.18
N ALA A 47 -0.23 -0.60 15.45
CA ALA A 47 -0.42 0.28 14.31
C ALA A 47 -1.24 -0.40 13.20
N ALA A 48 -0.96 -1.66 12.88
CA ALA A 48 -1.70 -2.43 11.88
C ALA A 48 -3.14 -2.75 12.32
N LEU A 49 -3.35 -3.05 13.62
CA LEU A 49 -4.69 -3.29 14.16
C LEU A 49 -5.52 -2.01 14.16
N THR A 50 -4.90 -0.87 14.50
CA THR A 50 -5.55 0.45 14.47
C THR A 50 -6.04 0.77 13.06
N ASP A 51 -5.23 0.50 12.01
CA ASP A 51 -5.63 0.67 10.61
C ASP A 51 -6.87 -0.15 10.24
N TRP A 52 -6.87 -1.42 10.63
CA TRP A 52 -8.04 -2.27 10.40
C TRP A 52 -9.30 -1.75 11.10
N LEU A 53 -9.13 -1.28 12.34
CA LEU A 53 -10.23 -0.74 13.17
C LEU A 53 -10.79 0.57 12.59
N ASP A 54 -9.92 1.46 12.13
CA ASP A 54 -10.30 2.75 11.50
C ASP A 54 -11.12 2.53 10.25
N GLY A 55 -10.63 1.64 9.37
CA GLY A 55 -11.34 1.26 8.16
C GLY A 55 -12.72 0.64 8.45
N TYR A 56 -12.86 -0.10 9.55
CA TYR A 56 -14.14 -0.66 9.97
C TYR A 56 -15.08 0.43 10.53
N LEU A 57 -14.58 1.30 11.42
CA LEU A 57 -15.36 2.37 12.05
C LEU A 57 -15.81 3.44 11.04
N ALA A 58 -14.93 3.85 10.14
CA ALA A 58 -15.23 4.84 9.11
C ALA A 58 -16.38 4.37 8.20
N ARG A 59 -16.36 3.10 7.78
CA ARG A 59 -17.45 2.50 7.00
C ARG A 59 -18.77 2.45 7.76
N ARG A 60 -18.73 2.17 9.06
CA ARG A 60 -19.94 2.06 9.89
C ARG A 60 -20.56 3.41 10.22
N ARG A 61 -19.73 4.46 10.41
CA ARG A 61 -20.18 5.79 10.83
C ARG A 61 -20.42 6.77 9.68
N ARG A 62 -20.14 6.41 8.43
CA ARG A 62 -20.24 7.30 7.25
C ARG A 62 -19.51 8.64 7.42
N GLN A 63 -18.53 8.71 8.31
CA GLN A 63 -17.74 9.91 8.59
C GLN A 63 -16.42 9.87 7.80
N VAL A 64 -16.54 9.98 6.51
CA VAL A 64 -15.37 9.97 5.61
C VAL A 64 -14.98 11.41 5.34
N THR A 65 -13.81 11.84 5.85
CA THR A 65 -13.26 13.18 5.57
C THR A 65 -12.33 13.11 4.35
N GLN A 66 -12.27 14.19 3.55
CA GLN A 66 -11.37 14.25 2.40
C GLN A 66 -9.90 14.08 2.79
N LEU A 67 -9.50 14.67 3.92
CA LEU A 67 -8.14 14.50 4.49
C LEU A 67 -7.86 13.05 4.90
N GLY A 68 -8.80 12.37 5.57
CA GLY A 68 -8.63 10.97 5.95
C GLY A 68 -8.47 10.06 4.73
N GLN A 69 -9.29 10.24 3.69
CA GLN A 69 -9.19 9.46 2.44
C GLN A 69 -7.83 9.55 1.76
N LEU A 70 -7.13 10.69 1.90
CA LEU A 70 -5.81 10.88 1.32
C LEU A 70 -4.69 10.35 2.24
N MET A 71 -4.84 10.54 3.57
CA MET A 71 -3.80 10.21 4.54
C MET A 71 -3.76 8.73 4.91
N ASP A 72 -4.92 8.04 4.96
CA ASP A 72 -4.99 6.63 5.31
C ASP A 72 -4.14 5.72 4.39
N PRO A 73 -4.27 5.79 3.03
CA PRO A 73 -3.44 4.97 2.15
C PRO A 73 -1.95 5.32 2.22
N LEU A 74 -1.61 6.55 2.60
CA LEU A 74 -0.22 7.00 2.75
C LEU A 74 0.38 6.43 4.05
N ALA A 75 -0.33 6.56 5.17
CA ALA A 75 0.11 6.08 6.48
C ALA A 75 0.32 4.57 6.49
N ASP A 76 -0.61 3.80 5.90
CA ASP A 76 -0.49 2.35 5.75
C ASP A 76 0.77 1.95 4.98
N LYS A 77 1.02 2.60 3.85
CA LYS A 77 2.22 2.32 3.05
C LYS A 77 3.51 2.72 3.75
N LEU A 78 3.51 3.83 4.47
CA LEU A 78 4.67 4.25 5.26
C LEU A 78 5.00 3.22 6.34
N LEU A 79 4.00 2.72 7.06
CA LEU A 79 4.18 1.70 8.09
C LEU A 79 4.81 0.41 7.53
N ILE A 80 4.21 -0.13 6.47
CA ILE A 80 4.70 -1.36 5.82
C ILE A 80 6.10 -1.17 5.22
N THR A 81 6.33 -0.04 4.54
CA THR A 81 7.63 0.28 3.95
C THR A 81 8.70 0.40 5.02
N ALA A 82 8.43 1.15 6.09
CA ALA A 82 9.38 1.32 7.19
C ALA A 82 9.71 -0.01 7.87
N ALA A 83 8.72 -0.86 8.13
CA ALA A 83 8.93 -2.17 8.71
C ALA A 83 9.77 -3.08 7.80
N LEU A 84 9.46 -3.17 6.50
CA LEU A 84 10.21 -4.00 5.55
C LEU A 84 11.66 -3.52 5.37
N VAL A 85 11.88 -2.21 5.28
CA VAL A 85 13.22 -1.63 5.19
C VAL A 85 14.02 -1.89 6.47
N SER A 86 13.38 -1.76 7.65
CA SER A 86 14.02 -2.11 8.93
C SER A 86 14.42 -3.59 8.99
N LEU A 87 13.55 -4.50 8.50
CA LEU A 87 13.87 -5.94 8.44
C LEU A 87 15.04 -6.24 7.49
N VAL A 88 15.17 -5.50 6.38
CA VAL A 88 16.36 -5.61 5.50
C VAL A 88 17.62 -5.19 6.26
N GLN A 89 17.57 -4.09 6.98
CA GLN A 89 18.71 -3.58 7.74
C GLN A 89 19.09 -4.50 8.92
N MET A 90 18.11 -5.20 9.49
CA MET A 90 18.34 -6.25 10.50
C MET A 90 18.86 -7.57 9.90
N GLY A 91 18.93 -7.71 8.58
CA GLY A 91 19.30 -8.96 7.90
C GLY A 91 18.21 -10.04 7.91
N MET A 92 16.99 -9.69 8.31
CA MET A 92 15.85 -10.60 8.43
C MET A 92 15.07 -10.77 7.13
N ALA A 93 15.23 -9.87 6.15
CA ALA A 93 14.61 -9.94 4.84
C ALA A 93 15.61 -9.57 3.74
N SER A 94 15.54 -10.23 2.58
CA SER A 94 16.38 -9.92 1.43
C SER A 94 15.97 -8.62 0.77
N ALA A 95 16.94 -7.71 0.54
CA ALA A 95 16.69 -6.38 -0.06
C ALA A 95 15.98 -6.46 -1.42
N TRP A 96 16.36 -7.41 -2.28
CA TRP A 96 15.75 -7.56 -3.61
C TRP A 96 14.26 -7.97 -3.52
N MET A 97 13.90 -8.87 -2.56
CA MET A 97 12.50 -9.27 -2.34
C MET A 97 11.65 -8.08 -1.91
N VAL A 98 12.16 -7.32 -0.94
CA VAL A 98 11.50 -6.11 -0.44
C VAL A 98 11.36 -5.07 -1.55
N ALA A 99 12.41 -4.85 -2.36
CA ALA A 99 12.36 -3.93 -3.49
C ALA A 99 11.30 -4.32 -4.52
N VAL A 100 11.16 -5.61 -4.85
CA VAL A 100 10.11 -6.11 -5.76
C VAL A 100 8.71 -5.93 -5.16
N ILE A 101 8.52 -6.25 -3.87
CA ILE A 101 7.23 -6.10 -3.20
C ILE A 101 6.80 -4.62 -3.18
N LEU A 102 7.69 -3.72 -2.73
CA LEU A 102 7.41 -2.28 -2.63
C LEU A 102 7.25 -1.63 -4.02
N GLY A 103 8.13 -1.96 -4.95
CA GLY A 103 8.06 -1.46 -6.33
C GLY A 103 6.73 -1.80 -7.00
N ARG A 104 6.27 -3.04 -6.83
CA ARG A 104 4.95 -3.46 -7.31
C ARG A 104 3.81 -2.71 -6.62
N GLU A 105 3.88 -2.51 -5.31
CA GLU A 105 2.85 -1.77 -4.58
C GLU A 105 2.73 -0.33 -5.05
N LEU A 106 3.86 0.33 -5.25
CA LEU A 106 3.91 1.67 -5.80
C LEU A 106 3.36 1.71 -7.23
N ALA A 107 3.83 0.81 -8.10
CA ALA A 107 3.40 0.74 -9.49
C ALA A 107 1.86 0.59 -9.62
N ILE A 108 1.25 -0.33 -8.86
CA ILE A 108 -0.20 -0.53 -8.89
C ILE A 108 -0.95 0.67 -8.31
N THR A 109 -0.40 1.33 -7.29
CA THR A 109 -1.02 2.54 -6.73
C THR A 109 -1.02 3.68 -7.72
N VAL A 110 0.11 3.95 -8.35
CA VAL A 110 0.23 4.97 -9.40
C VAL A 110 -0.72 4.65 -10.56
N PHE A 111 -0.73 3.41 -11.01
CA PHE A 111 -1.62 2.97 -12.07
C PHE A 111 -3.11 3.18 -11.72
N ARG A 112 -3.51 2.80 -10.50
CA ARG A 112 -4.88 3.02 -10.01
C ARG A 112 -5.24 4.49 -9.93
N SER A 113 -4.32 5.36 -9.49
CA SER A 113 -4.52 6.80 -9.45
C SER A 113 -4.71 7.39 -10.85
N LEU A 114 -3.92 6.93 -11.83
CA LEU A 114 -4.02 7.37 -13.22
C LEU A 114 -5.35 6.93 -13.87
N THR A 115 -5.81 5.71 -13.60
CA THR A 115 -7.10 5.22 -14.13
C THR A 115 -8.29 5.93 -13.48
N TYR A 116 -8.20 6.20 -12.18
CA TYR A 116 -9.21 6.99 -11.46
C TYR A 116 -9.33 8.42 -12.02
N ALA A 117 -8.20 9.08 -12.28
CA ALA A 117 -8.17 10.41 -12.91
C ALA A 117 -8.80 10.42 -14.31
N ARG A 118 -8.88 9.26 -14.97
CA ARG A 118 -9.57 9.08 -16.28
C ARG A 118 -11.02 8.61 -16.15
N GLY A 119 -11.61 8.64 -14.97
CA GLY A 119 -12.99 8.24 -14.71
C GLY A 119 -13.25 6.73 -14.67
N VAL A 120 -12.20 5.89 -14.71
CA VAL A 120 -12.32 4.43 -14.64
C VAL A 120 -12.07 3.98 -13.20
N THR A 121 -13.13 3.49 -12.53
CA THR A 121 -13.02 2.93 -11.18
C THR A 121 -12.70 1.44 -11.24
N ILE A 122 -11.58 1.04 -10.64
CA ILE A 122 -11.16 -0.35 -10.59
C ILE A 122 -11.47 -0.92 -9.20
N PRO A 123 -12.35 -1.93 -9.11
CA PRO A 123 -12.67 -2.55 -7.83
C PRO A 123 -11.45 -3.27 -7.22
N ALA A 124 -11.34 -3.21 -5.89
CA ALA A 124 -10.31 -3.95 -5.18
C ALA A 124 -10.56 -5.46 -5.30
N SER A 125 -9.54 -6.22 -5.71
CA SER A 125 -9.63 -7.68 -5.78
C SER A 125 -9.61 -8.30 -4.37
N SER A 126 -10.32 -9.40 -4.17
CA SER A 126 -10.30 -10.20 -2.94
C SER A 126 -8.88 -10.70 -2.59
N LEU A 127 -8.08 -11.01 -3.61
CA LEU A 127 -6.66 -11.39 -3.48
C LEU A 127 -5.81 -10.28 -2.83
N GLY A 128 -6.16 -9.01 -3.03
CA GLY A 128 -5.47 -7.89 -2.40
C GLY A 128 -5.63 -7.87 -0.87
N LYS A 129 -6.78 -8.30 -0.34
CA LYS A 129 -7.03 -8.39 1.11
C LYS A 129 -6.20 -9.49 1.76
N VAL A 130 -6.18 -10.68 1.14
CA VAL A 130 -5.39 -11.82 1.62
C VAL A 130 -3.91 -11.44 1.64
N LYS A 131 -3.40 -10.84 0.57
CA LYS A 131 -2.01 -10.38 0.49
C LYS A 131 -1.66 -9.42 1.65
N MET A 132 -2.52 -8.45 1.94
CA MET A 132 -2.28 -7.47 2.99
C MET A 132 -2.16 -8.12 4.37
N VAL A 133 -3.07 -9.04 4.69
CA VAL A 133 -3.03 -9.78 5.96
C VAL A 133 -1.77 -10.67 6.02
N THR A 134 -1.45 -11.40 4.95
CA THR A 134 -0.24 -12.25 4.89
C THR A 134 1.02 -11.41 5.05
N GLN A 135 1.07 -10.21 4.51
CA GLN A 135 2.21 -9.29 4.62
C GLN A 135 2.39 -8.79 6.05
N VAL A 136 1.32 -8.41 6.74
CA VAL A 136 1.34 -8.02 8.17
C VAL A 136 1.85 -9.18 9.03
N VAL A 137 1.34 -10.39 8.80
CA VAL A 137 1.77 -11.59 9.52
C VAL A 137 3.25 -11.90 9.24
N ALA A 138 3.69 -11.81 7.98
CA ALA A 138 5.09 -12.04 7.60
C ALA A 138 6.04 -11.07 8.33
N ILE A 139 5.68 -9.78 8.40
CA ILE A 139 6.48 -8.76 9.10
C ILE A 139 6.55 -9.06 10.59
N LEU A 140 5.43 -9.36 11.25
CA LEU A 140 5.39 -9.72 12.68
C LEU A 140 6.26 -10.94 12.98
N LEU A 141 6.13 -11.99 12.18
CA LEU A 141 6.92 -13.21 12.33
C LEU A 141 8.41 -12.93 12.14
N LEU A 142 8.80 -12.09 11.18
CA LEU A 142 10.20 -11.76 10.95
C LEU A 142 10.77 -10.88 12.06
N ILE A 143 10.02 -9.93 12.61
CA ILE A 143 10.46 -9.13 13.77
C ILE A 143 10.75 -10.04 14.96
N LEU A 144 9.82 -10.95 15.30
CA LEU A 144 9.96 -11.91 16.39
C LEU A 144 10.98 -13.01 16.07
N GLY A 145 11.22 -13.26 14.80
CA GLY A 145 12.17 -14.27 14.31
C GLY A 145 13.63 -14.01 14.66
N ASN A 146 13.97 -12.77 15.04
CA ASN A 146 15.30 -12.46 15.56
C ASN A 146 15.59 -13.15 16.90
N GLN A 147 14.55 -13.50 17.65
CA GLN A 147 14.64 -14.20 18.94
C GLN A 147 14.43 -15.73 18.80
N VAL A 148 13.54 -16.13 17.89
CA VAL A 148 13.07 -17.52 17.77
C VAL A 148 13.17 -17.99 16.33
N TRP A 149 14.05 -18.98 16.07
CA TRP A 149 14.27 -19.52 14.72
C TRP A 149 13.00 -19.98 14.01
N LEU A 150 12.02 -20.54 14.74
CA LEU A 150 10.76 -20.99 14.16
C LEU A 150 9.98 -19.81 13.55
N PHE A 151 9.92 -18.68 14.23
CA PHE A 151 9.26 -17.48 13.72
C PHE A 151 9.99 -16.90 12.51
N TRP A 152 11.34 -16.95 12.50
CA TRP A 152 12.10 -16.58 11.33
C TRP A 152 11.78 -17.46 10.12
N ALA A 153 11.75 -18.78 10.28
CA ALA A 153 11.47 -19.71 9.20
C ALA A 153 10.04 -19.52 8.63
N LEU A 154 9.05 -19.40 9.53
CA LEU A 154 7.66 -19.11 9.13
C LEU A 154 7.52 -17.73 8.46
N GLY A 155 8.22 -16.74 8.96
CA GLY A 155 8.28 -15.39 8.40
C GLY A 155 8.87 -15.38 6.99
N GLN A 156 9.95 -16.15 6.74
CA GLN A 156 10.52 -16.31 5.40
C GLN A 156 9.53 -16.97 4.43
N VAL A 157 8.87 -18.03 4.85
CA VAL A 157 7.84 -18.69 4.02
C VAL A 157 6.70 -17.69 3.71
N ALA A 158 6.22 -16.97 4.71
CA ALA A 158 5.17 -15.97 4.53
C ALA A 158 5.62 -14.83 3.59
N LEU A 159 6.88 -14.38 3.67
CA LEU A 159 7.43 -13.36 2.78
C LEU A 159 7.51 -13.84 1.33
N TRP A 160 7.89 -15.11 1.10
CA TRP A 160 7.84 -15.73 -0.22
C TRP A 160 6.42 -15.80 -0.78
N LEU A 161 5.44 -16.17 0.05
CA LEU A 161 4.02 -16.17 -0.34
C LEU A 161 3.55 -14.75 -0.74
N VAL A 162 3.95 -13.72 0.03
CA VAL A 162 3.67 -12.32 -0.30
C VAL A 162 4.28 -11.94 -1.64
N LEU A 163 5.53 -12.33 -1.91
CA LEU A 163 6.21 -12.06 -3.18
C LEU A 163 5.47 -12.70 -4.36
N ILE A 164 5.16 -14.00 -4.26
CA ILE A 164 4.44 -14.73 -5.30
C ILE A 164 3.05 -14.12 -5.55
N ALA A 165 2.29 -13.85 -4.48
CA ALA A 165 0.97 -13.22 -4.58
C ALA A 165 1.07 -11.80 -5.17
N SER A 166 2.16 -11.07 -4.87
CA SER A 166 2.43 -9.76 -5.44
C SER A 166 2.64 -9.82 -6.93
N LEU A 167 3.50 -10.73 -7.41
CA LEU A 167 3.80 -10.91 -8.83
C LEU A 167 2.56 -11.40 -9.60
N TRP A 168 1.84 -12.37 -9.04
CA TRP A 168 0.60 -12.86 -9.64
C TRP A 168 -0.45 -11.77 -9.80
N SER A 169 -0.66 -10.98 -8.75
CA SER A 169 -1.59 -9.85 -8.79
C SER A 169 -1.15 -8.77 -9.78
N ALA A 170 0.16 -8.53 -9.95
CA ALA A 170 0.66 -7.59 -10.95
C ALA A 170 0.39 -8.08 -12.38
N MET A 171 0.60 -9.38 -12.62
CA MET A 171 0.34 -10.00 -13.92
C MET A 171 -1.16 -9.96 -14.27
N ASP A 172 -2.05 -10.32 -13.33
CA ASP A 172 -3.50 -10.24 -13.52
C ASP A 172 -3.95 -8.82 -13.82
N TYR A 173 -3.37 -7.84 -13.13
CA TYR A 173 -3.66 -6.42 -13.35
C TYR A 173 -3.19 -5.95 -14.73
N TYR A 174 -1.99 -6.35 -15.15
CA TYR A 174 -1.47 -6.03 -16.47
C TYR A 174 -2.31 -6.64 -17.59
N ARG A 175 -2.73 -7.90 -17.45
CA ARG A 175 -3.60 -8.59 -18.43
C ARG A 175 -4.96 -7.92 -18.57
N ARG A 176 -5.57 -7.47 -17.48
CA ARG A 176 -6.91 -6.86 -17.50
C ARG A 176 -6.90 -5.42 -18.02
N PHE A 177 -5.85 -4.67 -17.73
CA PHE A 177 -5.84 -3.23 -17.93
C PHE A 177 -4.73 -2.72 -18.86
N GLY A 178 -3.77 -3.54 -19.25
CA GLY A 178 -2.70 -3.18 -20.18
C GLY A 178 -3.22 -2.69 -21.53
N GLY A 179 -4.33 -3.28 -22.01
CA GLY A 179 -4.99 -2.86 -23.24
C GLY A 179 -5.56 -1.43 -23.20
N ILE A 180 -6.02 -0.95 -22.04
CA ILE A 180 -6.59 0.38 -21.89
C ILE A 180 -5.52 1.47 -22.08
N LEU A 181 -4.30 1.23 -21.64
CA LEU A 181 -3.18 2.16 -21.82
C LEU A 181 -2.71 2.25 -23.28
N VAL A 182 -2.76 1.14 -24.00
CA VAL A 182 -2.32 1.08 -25.40
C VAL A 182 -3.36 1.75 -26.30
N HIS A 183 -4.66 1.50 -26.10
CA HIS A 183 -5.73 2.07 -26.93
C HIS A 183 -6.00 3.55 -26.65
N SER A 184 -5.70 4.06 -25.45
CA SER A 184 -5.84 5.50 -25.15
C SER A 184 -4.73 6.36 -25.79
N ARG A 185 -3.68 5.79 -26.32
CA ARG A 185 -2.67 6.50 -27.14
C ARG A 185 -3.09 6.67 -28.61
N ALA A 186 -4.13 5.95 -29.03
CA ALA A 186 -4.57 5.92 -30.42
C ALA A 186 -5.81 6.80 -30.70
N ALA A 187 -6.28 7.64 -29.75
CA ALA A 187 -7.21 8.72 -30.07
C ALA A 187 -6.38 9.91 -30.54
N PRO A 188 -6.31 10.17 -31.86
CA PRO A 188 -5.53 11.28 -32.34
C PRO A 188 -6.17 12.60 -31.90
N PHE A 189 -5.35 13.57 -31.71
CA PHE A 189 -5.58 15.00 -31.62
C PHE A 189 -6.34 15.59 -32.86
N GLU A 190 -7.13 14.77 -33.54
CA GLU A 190 -7.82 15.08 -34.80
C GLU A 190 -9.17 15.74 -34.61
N ALA A 191 -9.64 15.91 -33.37
CA ALA A 191 -10.95 16.56 -33.10
C ALA A 191 -10.86 18.08 -32.89
N ALA A 192 -9.66 18.65 -32.78
CA ALA A 192 -9.50 20.09 -32.55
C ALA A 192 -9.32 20.93 -33.83
N ASP A 193 -9.11 20.28 -35.00
CA ASP A 193 -8.88 20.98 -36.26
C ASP A 193 -10.11 21.02 -37.22
N ARG A 194 -11.30 20.67 -36.72
CA ARG A 194 -12.53 20.98 -37.43
C ARG A 194 -12.99 22.37 -37.00
N GLY A 195 -12.38 23.38 -37.64
CA GLY A 195 -12.75 24.77 -37.50
C GLY A 195 -14.26 25.01 -37.77
N PRO A 196 -14.78 26.20 -37.39
CA PRO A 196 -16.21 26.54 -37.40
C PRO A 196 -16.89 26.44 -38.77
N GLU A 197 -16.18 26.17 -39.84
CA GLU A 197 -16.70 26.13 -41.21
C GLU A 197 -17.61 24.94 -41.54
N ALA A 198 -17.52 23.82 -40.76
CA ALA A 198 -18.35 22.65 -41.04
C ALA A 198 -19.80 22.76 -40.55
N MET A 199 -20.12 23.73 -39.70
CA MET A 199 -21.45 23.95 -39.15
C MET A 199 -22.34 24.88 -40.02
N GLY A 200 -21.72 25.67 -40.91
CA GLY A 200 -22.42 26.60 -41.80
C GLY A 200 -23.11 25.93 -43.01
N LYS A 201 -22.56 24.80 -43.47
CA LYS A 201 -23.07 24.15 -44.71
C LYS A 201 -24.29 23.24 -44.52
N LYS A 202 -24.64 22.84 -43.29
CA LYS A 202 -25.84 22.03 -43.04
C LYS A 202 -27.15 22.86 -42.86
N ARG A 203 -27.07 24.16 -42.56
CA ARG A 203 -28.25 25.02 -42.44
C ARG A 203 -28.74 25.61 -43.77
N ALA A 204 -27.91 25.61 -44.82
CA ALA A 204 -28.28 26.15 -46.12
C ALA A 204 -28.96 25.15 -47.07
N LYS A 205 -29.19 23.88 -46.66
CA LYS A 205 -29.88 22.85 -47.46
C LYS A 205 -31.23 22.41 -46.91
N ALA A 206 -31.74 23.06 -45.85
CA ALA A 206 -33.04 22.74 -45.24
C ALA A 206 -33.98 23.97 -45.20
N GLY A 207 -33.82 24.91 -46.13
CA GLY A 207 -34.74 26.02 -46.38
C GLY A 207 -35.20 26.01 -47.83
#